data_8486b1bcce860ecf101d6e72f698f07b
#
_entry.id   8486b1bcce860ecf101d6e72f698f07b
#
_cell.length_a   1.000
_cell.length_b   1.000
_cell.length_c   1.000
_cell.angle_alpha   90.00
_cell.angle_beta   90.00
_cell.angle_gamma   90.00
#
_symmetry.space_group_name_H-M   'P 1'
#
loop_
_entity.id
_entity.type
_entity.pdbx_description
1 polymer ?
#
loop_
_entity_poly.entity_id
_entity_poly.type
_entity_poly.pdbx_seq_one_letter_code
_entity_poly.pdbx_strand_id
1 'polypeptide(L)'
;LLLVITLFTSYVIKVKDILQKSLREKHLEILAYTDNLTGLGNRQFLQRKLNILDLTREKDYAVIFIDINKLKYANDTFGHEAGDQLIQMVATAIKEAMEGNSDGFAGRNGGDEFICVAIPSSRVSSITKNIRYNLERQRNQQRPPFPVGVSIGVATYREFLAGTSDSARGIVYSSQVIKLADERMYEDKMAQRKGPGDMR
;
A
#
# COMPACT_ATOMS: atom_id res chain seq x y z
N LEU A 1 -38.31 -36.47 -23.16
CA LEU A 1 -37.13 -36.80 -22.34
C LEU A 1 -35.86 -36.27 -23.00
N LEU A 2 -35.60 -36.63 -24.27
CA LEU A 2 -34.38 -36.23 -25.01
C LEU A 2 -34.21 -34.70 -25.09
N LEU A 3 -35.29 -33.96 -25.36
CA LEU A 3 -35.27 -32.49 -25.42
C LEU A 3 -34.90 -31.86 -24.06
N VAL A 4 -35.40 -32.40 -22.97
CA VAL A 4 -35.10 -31.90 -21.61
C VAL A 4 -33.62 -32.14 -21.28
N ILE A 5 -33.08 -33.30 -21.64
CA ILE A 5 -31.65 -33.63 -21.43
C ILE A 5 -30.75 -32.68 -22.27
N THR A 6 -31.09 -32.43 -23.53
CA THR A 6 -30.30 -31.50 -24.34
C THR A 6 -30.36 -30.06 -23.88
N LEU A 7 -31.52 -29.59 -23.42
CA LEU A 7 -31.65 -28.24 -22.82
C LEU A 7 -30.87 -28.15 -21.52
N PHE A 8 -30.94 -29.18 -20.66
CA PHE A 8 -30.20 -29.22 -19.40
C PHE A 8 -28.68 -29.25 -19.63
N THR A 9 -28.20 -30.10 -20.55
CA THR A 9 -26.77 -30.16 -20.89
C THR A 9 -26.28 -28.82 -21.48
N SER A 10 -27.04 -28.21 -22.38
CA SER A 10 -26.74 -26.88 -22.94
C SER A 10 -26.68 -25.81 -21.84
N TYR A 11 -27.62 -25.83 -20.91
CA TYR A 11 -27.63 -24.94 -19.76
C TYR A 11 -26.39 -25.10 -18.86
N VAL A 12 -26.05 -26.34 -18.53
CA VAL A 12 -24.85 -26.66 -17.72
C VAL A 12 -23.57 -26.19 -18.39
N ILE A 13 -23.43 -26.42 -19.69
CA ILE A 13 -22.28 -25.95 -20.47
C ILE A 13 -22.18 -24.42 -20.40
N LYS A 14 -23.28 -23.72 -20.64
CA LYS A 14 -23.33 -22.25 -20.61
C LYS A 14 -22.98 -21.66 -19.24
N VAL A 15 -23.48 -22.29 -18.16
CA VAL A 15 -23.13 -21.87 -16.79
C VAL A 15 -21.65 -22.10 -16.51
N LYS A 16 -21.09 -23.24 -16.94
CA LYS A 16 -19.66 -23.53 -16.81
C LYS A 16 -18.81 -22.50 -17.54
N ASP A 17 -19.15 -22.12 -18.77
CA ASP A 17 -18.43 -21.14 -19.57
C ASP A 17 -18.46 -19.75 -18.92
N ILE A 18 -19.61 -19.32 -18.39
CA ILE A 18 -19.75 -18.06 -17.67
C ILE A 18 -18.84 -18.07 -16.42
N LEU A 19 -18.87 -19.17 -15.67
CA LEU A 19 -18.07 -19.31 -14.45
C LEU A 19 -16.58 -19.28 -14.77
N GLN A 20 -16.15 -20.03 -15.79
CA GLN A 20 -14.75 -20.03 -16.22
C GLN A 20 -14.28 -18.65 -16.68
N LYS A 21 -15.11 -17.94 -17.45
CA LYS A 21 -14.82 -16.58 -17.89
C LYS A 21 -14.66 -15.63 -16.70
N SER A 22 -15.58 -15.68 -15.74
CA SER A 22 -15.52 -14.85 -14.54
C SER A 22 -14.27 -15.14 -13.69
N LEU A 23 -13.91 -16.41 -13.52
CA LEU A 23 -12.69 -16.80 -12.81
C LEU A 23 -11.42 -16.31 -13.53
N ARG A 24 -11.40 -16.40 -14.87
CA ARG A 24 -10.29 -15.92 -15.67
C ARG A 24 -10.13 -14.40 -15.60
N GLU A 25 -11.24 -13.67 -15.65
CA GLU A 25 -11.25 -12.20 -15.51
C GLU A 25 -10.71 -11.79 -14.14
N LYS A 26 -11.18 -12.42 -13.06
CA LYS A 26 -10.64 -12.20 -11.70
C LYS A 26 -9.16 -12.51 -11.59
N HIS A 27 -8.72 -13.61 -12.18
CA HIS A 27 -7.30 -13.97 -12.18
C HIS A 27 -6.44 -12.93 -12.90
N LEU A 28 -6.89 -12.48 -14.08
CA LEU A 28 -6.22 -11.42 -14.84
C LEU A 28 -6.20 -10.10 -14.06
N GLU A 29 -7.27 -9.76 -13.34
CA GLU A 29 -7.33 -8.56 -12.50
C GLU A 29 -6.31 -8.65 -11.34
N ILE A 30 -6.21 -9.79 -10.67
CA ILE A 30 -5.21 -10.02 -9.62
C ILE A 30 -3.79 -9.85 -10.20
N LEU A 31 -3.48 -10.49 -11.32
CA LEU A 31 -2.17 -10.39 -11.97
C LEU A 31 -1.84 -8.95 -12.40
N ALA A 32 -2.83 -8.20 -12.86
CA ALA A 32 -2.63 -6.82 -13.32
C ALA A 32 -2.44 -5.81 -12.19
N TYR A 33 -3.02 -6.06 -11.00
CA TYR A 33 -3.12 -5.06 -9.93
C TYR A 33 -2.44 -5.46 -8.62
N THR A 34 -1.84 -6.64 -8.53
CA THR A 34 -1.15 -7.11 -7.32
C THR A 34 0.37 -7.12 -7.53
N ASP A 35 1.12 -6.73 -6.51
CA ASP A 35 2.57 -6.91 -6.45
C ASP A 35 2.90 -8.34 -6.01
N ASN A 36 3.62 -9.09 -6.84
CA ASN A 36 3.86 -10.51 -6.63
C ASN A 36 4.70 -10.83 -5.39
N LEU A 37 5.61 -9.92 -5.00
CA LEU A 37 6.48 -10.15 -3.84
C LEU A 37 5.73 -9.91 -2.54
N THR A 38 4.89 -8.89 -2.51
CA THR A 38 4.23 -8.42 -1.29
C THR A 38 2.77 -8.86 -1.17
N GLY A 39 2.11 -9.13 -2.29
CA GLY A 39 0.66 -9.38 -2.35
C GLY A 39 -0.20 -8.17 -1.93
N LEU A 40 0.39 -6.97 -1.87
CA LEU A 40 -0.32 -5.70 -1.81
C LEU A 40 -0.69 -5.23 -3.23
N GLY A 41 -1.44 -4.14 -3.35
CA GLY A 41 -1.61 -3.52 -4.65
C GLY A 41 -0.28 -3.11 -5.26
N ASN A 42 -0.16 -3.21 -6.58
CA ASN A 42 1.01 -2.70 -7.30
C ASN A 42 0.81 -1.21 -7.68
N ARG A 43 1.78 -0.62 -8.38
CA ARG A 43 1.73 0.77 -8.82
C ARG A 43 0.48 1.08 -9.68
N GLN A 44 0.06 0.14 -10.54
CA GLN A 44 -1.14 0.33 -11.37
C GLN A 44 -2.42 0.33 -10.52
N PHE A 45 -2.50 -0.53 -9.50
CA PHE A 45 -3.57 -0.51 -8.52
C PHE A 45 -3.65 0.84 -7.80
N LEU A 46 -2.53 1.34 -7.29
CA LEU A 46 -2.45 2.64 -6.62
C LEU A 46 -2.96 3.76 -7.55
N GLN A 47 -2.47 3.82 -8.77
CA GLN A 47 -2.90 4.84 -9.74
C GLN A 47 -4.40 4.79 -10.00
N ARG A 48 -4.96 3.58 -10.21
CA ARG A 48 -6.41 3.40 -10.41
C ARG A 48 -7.22 3.87 -9.21
N LYS A 49 -6.80 3.50 -7.98
CA LYS A 49 -7.50 3.87 -6.74
C LYS A 49 -7.43 5.37 -6.47
N LEU A 50 -6.28 6.00 -6.68
CA LEU A 50 -6.09 7.43 -6.54
C LEU A 50 -6.93 8.23 -7.56
N ASN A 51 -7.00 7.77 -8.81
CA ASN A 51 -7.87 8.38 -9.80
C ASN A 51 -9.36 8.32 -9.40
N ILE A 52 -9.80 7.19 -8.82
CA ILE A 52 -11.17 7.06 -8.29
C ILE A 52 -11.39 8.04 -7.14
N LEU A 53 -10.44 8.15 -6.22
CA LEU A 53 -10.49 9.10 -5.10
C LEU A 53 -10.67 10.55 -5.59
N ASP A 54 -9.90 10.94 -6.61
CA ASP A 54 -9.97 12.27 -7.23
C ASP A 54 -11.31 12.50 -7.96
N LEU A 55 -11.82 11.48 -8.66
CA LEU A 55 -13.10 11.55 -9.38
C LEU A 55 -14.31 11.62 -8.44
N THR A 56 -14.28 10.86 -7.35
CA THR A 56 -15.35 10.86 -6.34
C THR A 56 -15.29 12.08 -5.44
N ARG A 57 -14.24 12.90 -5.54
CA ARG A 57 -14.00 14.07 -4.70
C ARG A 57 -14.03 13.73 -3.21
N GLU A 58 -13.51 12.57 -2.82
CA GLU A 58 -13.36 12.22 -1.42
C GLU A 58 -12.44 13.24 -0.73
N LYS A 59 -12.82 13.71 0.45
CA LYS A 59 -12.12 14.76 1.21
C LYS A 59 -11.71 14.32 2.61
N ASP A 60 -12.21 13.19 3.06
CA ASP A 60 -11.87 12.65 4.40
C ASP A 60 -10.90 11.49 4.30
N TYR A 61 -9.73 11.76 3.71
CA TYR A 61 -8.66 10.77 3.64
C TYR A 61 -7.32 11.32 4.12
N ALA A 62 -6.44 10.39 4.45
CA ALA A 62 -5.03 10.66 4.72
C ALA A 62 -4.15 9.72 3.90
N VAL A 63 -3.02 10.24 3.44
CA VAL A 63 -1.97 9.48 2.78
C VAL A 63 -0.85 9.18 3.79
N ILE A 64 -0.38 7.95 3.79
CA ILE A 64 0.79 7.49 4.51
C ILE A 64 1.80 7.05 3.46
N PHE A 65 2.91 7.78 3.35
CA PHE A 65 4.03 7.42 2.49
C PHE A 65 5.10 6.72 3.33
N ILE A 66 5.58 5.58 2.88
CA ILE A 66 6.49 4.70 3.63
C ILE A 66 7.66 4.33 2.75
N ASP A 67 8.88 4.45 3.30
CA ASP A 67 10.12 4.04 2.66
C ASP A 67 10.88 3.07 3.59
N ILE A 68 11.39 1.98 3.02
CA ILE A 68 12.16 0.98 3.78
C ILE A 68 13.58 1.49 4.02
N ASN A 69 13.97 1.55 5.28
CA ASN A 69 15.30 1.98 5.64
C ASN A 69 16.34 0.87 5.39
N LYS A 70 17.49 1.27 4.80
CA LYS A 70 18.66 0.40 4.60
C LYS A 70 18.40 -0.86 3.74
N LEU A 71 17.39 -0.83 2.83
CA LEU A 71 17.14 -1.95 1.91
C LEU A 71 18.37 -2.26 1.04
N LYS A 72 19.04 -1.22 0.53
CA LYS A 72 20.29 -1.41 -0.23
C LYS A 72 21.37 -2.11 0.60
N TYR A 73 21.53 -1.73 1.87
CA TYR A 73 22.49 -2.40 2.76
C TYR A 73 22.13 -3.88 2.97
N ALA A 74 20.86 -4.20 3.16
CA ALA A 74 20.40 -5.59 3.27
C ALA A 74 20.75 -6.39 2.01
N ASN A 75 20.47 -5.85 0.82
CA ASN A 75 20.80 -6.47 -0.46
C ASN A 75 22.32 -6.67 -0.65
N ASP A 76 23.10 -5.61 -0.43
CA ASP A 76 24.54 -5.62 -0.71
C ASP A 76 25.32 -6.51 0.28
N THR A 77 24.83 -6.65 1.53
CA THR A 77 25.53 -7.40 2.58
C THR A 77 25.03 -8.83 2.73
N PHE A 78 23.73 -9.07 2.57
CA PHE A 78 23.09 -10.36 2.85
C PHE A 78 22.42 -10.99 1.62
N GLY A 79 22.51 -10.33 0.45
CA GLY A 79 21.93 -10.80 -0.79
C GLY A 79 20.47 -10.35 -1.02
N HIS A 80 20.00 -10.51 -2.25
CA HIS A 80 18.66 -10.05 -2.67
C HIS A 80 17.52 -10.76 -1.91
N GLU A 81 17.72 -12.01 -1.49
CA GLU A 81 16.73 -12.73 -0.68
C GLU A 81 16.46 -12.05 0.67
N ALA A 82 17.51 -11.48 1.28
CA ALA A 82 17.38 -10.71 2.51
C ALA A 82 16.61 -9.39 2.29
N GLY A 83 16.84 -8.72 1.17
CA GLY A 83 16.05 -7.55 0.78
C GLY A 83 14.59 -7.89 0.52
N ASP A 84 14.32 -8.99 -0.18
CA ASP A 84 12.96 -9.47 -0.42
C ASP A 84 12.25 -9.82 0.90
N GLN A 85 12.94 -10.46 1.84
CA GLN A 85 12.42 -10.72 3.18
C GLN A 85 12.08 -9.42 3.91
N LEU A 86 12.95 -8.41 3.87
CA LEU A 86 12.70 -7.11 4.48
C LEU A 86 11.46 -6.42 3.88
N ILE A 87 11.31 -6.46 2.54
CA ILE A 87 10.14 -5.93 1.84
C ILE A 87 8.86 -6.67 2.28
N GLN A 88 8.91 -8.00 2.37
CA GLN A 88 7.76 -8.82 2.81
C GLN A 88 7.38 -8.56 4.27
N MET A 89 8.35 -8.34 5.15
CA MET A 89 8.09 -7.97 6.55
C MET A 89 7.32 -6.64 6.63
N VAL A 90 7.77 -5.63 5.88
CA VAL A 90 7.09 -4.33 5.84
C VAL A 90 5.68 -4.45 5.24
N ALA A 91 5.54 -5.19 4.14
CA ALA A 91 4.24 -5.43 3.51
C ALA A 91 3.25 -6.14 4.45
N THR A 92 3.72 -7.12 5.21
CA THR A 92 2.91 -7.83 6.22
C THR A 92 2.47 -6.88 7.34
N ALA A 93 3.38 -6.04 7.84
CA ALA A 93 3.07 -5.03 8.86
C ALA A 93 2.02 -4.02 8.37
N ILE A 94 2.08 -3.63 7.09
CA ILE A 94 1.09 -2.76 6.45
C ILE A 94 -0.26 -3.47 6.33
N LYS A 95 -0.30 -4.71 5.84
CA LYS A 95 -1.55 -5.48 5.70
C LYS A 95 -2.30 -5.58 7.02
N GLU A 96 -1.61 -6.01 8.07
CA GLU A 96 -2.18 -6.14 9.41
C GLU A 96 -2.67 -4.79 9.97
N ALA A 97 -1.93 -3.70 9.73
CA ALA A 97 -2.33 -2.37 10.18
C ALA A 97 -3.54 -1.80 9.43
N MET A 98 -3.73 -2.21 8.19
CA MET A 98 -4.87 -1.81 7.35
C MET A 98 -6.12 -2.65 7.59
N GLU A 99 -6.06 -3.72 8.39
CA GLU A 99 -7.23 -4.51 8.75
C GLU A 99 -8.32 -3.64 9.40
N GLY A 100 -9.56 -3.84 8.98
CA GLY A 100 -10.70 -3.03 9.42
C GLY A 100 -10.78 -1.62 8.81
N ASN A 101 -9.95 -1.29 7.84
CA ASN A 101 -10.04 -0.06 7.04
C ASN A 101 -10.56 -0.39 5.63
N SER A 102 -11.82 -0.80 5.54
CA SER A 102 -12.44 -1.37 4.33
C SER A 102 -12.42 -0.44 3.11
N ASP A 103 -12.51 0.87 3.32
CA ASP A 103 -12.53 1.86 2.26
C ASP A 103 -11.14 2.37 1.89
N GLY A 104 -10.17 2.16 2.79
CA GLY A 104 -8.76 2.46 2.54
C GLY A 104 -8.09 1.42 1.66
N PHE A 105 -6.90 1.75 1.20
CA PHE A 105 -6.10 0.84 0.36
C PHE A 105 -4.61 1.04 0.59
N ALA A 106 -3.83 0.02 0.24
CA ALA A 106 -2.38 0.06 0.32
C ALA A 106 -1.76 -0.62 -0.90
N GLY A 107 -0.58 -0.15 -1.30
CA GLY A 107 0.17 -0.73 -2.40
C GLY A 107 1.65 -0.39 -2.37
N ARG A 108 2.43 -1.16 -3.12
CA ARG A 108 3.84 -0.90 -3.36
C ARG A 108 3.98 0.01 -4.57
N ASN A 109 4.57 1.19 -4.37
CA ASN A 109 4.77 2.18 -5.43
C ASN A 109 5.98 1.84 -6.32
N GLY A 110 6.97 1.17 -5.75
CA GLY A 110 8.19 0.71 -6.43
C GLY A 110 9.30 0.44 -5.41
N GLY A 111 10.28 -0.36 -5.76
CA GLY A 111 11.48 -0.60 -4.93
C GLY A 111 11.18 -0.79 -3.44
N ASP A 112 11.50 0.23 -2.66
CA ASP A 112 11.36 0.33 -1.21
C ASP A 112 10.19 1.20 -0.75
N GLU A 113 9.34 1.70 -1.67
CA GLU A 113 8.27 2.65 -1.37
C GLU A 113 6.89 2.00 -1.33
N PHE A 114 6.10 2.38 -0.32
CA PHE A 114 4.69 2.00 -0.18
C PHE A 114 3.81 3.23 0.05
N ILE A 115 2.59 3.17 -0.44
CA ILE A 115 1.56 4.18 -0.20
C ILE A 115 0.35 3.49 0.41
N CYS A 116 -0.13 4.03 1.55
CA CYS A 116 -1.40 3.65 2.14
C CYS A 116 -2.32 4.87 2.18
N VAL A 117 -3.60 4.64 1.93
CA VAL A 117 -4.64 5.66 2.06
C VAL A 117 -5.63 5.21 3.13
N ALA A 118 -5.76 6.00 4.17
CA ALA A 118 -6.71 5.79 5.25
C ALA A 118 -7.99 6.59 4.97
N ILE A 119 -9.12 5.92 5.01
CA ILE A 119 -10.48 6.48 4.88
C ILE A 119 -11.34 5.90 5.99
N PRO A 120 -11.87 6.70 6.92
CA PRO A 120 -11.67 8.14 7.09
C PRO A 120 -10.25 8.50 7.57
N SER A 121 -9.87 9.76 7.40
CA SER A 121 -8.55 10.29 7.79
C SER A 121 -8.24 10.12 9.28
N SER A 122 -9.25 10.06 10.14
CA SER A 122 -9.13 9.84 11.58
C SER A 122 -8.42 8.53 11.96
N ARG A 123 -8.38 7.56 11.06
CA ARG A 123 -7.70 6.27 11.27
C ARG A 123 -6.18 6.32 11.09
N VAL A 124 -5.65 7.39 10.49
CA VAL A 124 -4.25 7.48 10.11
C VAL A 124 -3.28 7.25 11.28
N SER A 125 -3.56 7.82 12.45
CA SER A 125 -2.69 7.69 13.62
C SER A 125 -2.64 6.25 14.15
N SER A 126 -3.76 5.53 14.16
CA SER A 126 -3.79 4.12 14.58
C SER A 126 -3.07 3.24 13.56
N ILE A 127 -3.30 3.44 12.26
CA ILE A 127 -2.63 2.68 11.20
C ILE A 127 -1.11 2.88 11.29
N THR A 128 -0.64 4.12 11.40
CA THR A 128 0.80 4.42 11.48
C THR A 128 1.46 3.79 12.71
N LYS A 129 0.80 3.85 13.88
CA LYS A 129 1.27 3.18 15.10
C LYS A 129 1.32 1.66 14.91
N ASN A 130 0.29 1.07 14.33
CA ASN A 130 0.21 -0.38 14.12
C ASN A 130 1.27 -0.85 13.13
N ILE A 131 1.57 -0.10 12.07
CA ILE A 131 2.66 -0.44 11.14
C ILE A 131 3.98 -0.57 11.89
N ARG A 132 4.35 0.45 12.70
CA ARG A 132 5.60 0.43 13.47
C ARG A 132 5.60 -0.70 14.51
N TYR A 133 4.51 -0.90 15.22
CA TYR A 133 4.36 -1.97 16.22
C TYR A 133 4.47 -3.36 15.60
N ASN A 134 3.75 -3.62 14.51
CA ASN A 134 3.76 -4.92 13.82
C ASN A 134 5.15 -5.22 13.25
N LEU A 135 5.83 -4.22 12.68
CA LEU A 135 7.17 -4.38 12.17
C LEU A 135 8.19 -4.70 13.29
N GLU A 136 8.09 -4.02 14.42
CA GLU A 136 8.94 -4.29 15.59
C GLU A 136 8.66 -5.69 16.17
N ARG A 137 7.40 -6.09 16.26
CA ARG A 137 7.00 -7.44 16.66
C ARG A 137 7.62 -8.50 15.75
N GLN A 138 7.53 -8.33 14.43
CA GLN A 138 8.12 -9.26 13.46
C GLN A 138 9.65 -9.30 13.60
N ARG A 139 10.31 -8.15 13.73
CA ARG A 139 11.75 -8.06 13.97
C ARG A 139 12.18 -8.88 15.19
N ASN A 140 11.44 -8.75 16.30
CA ASN A 140 11.75 -9.47 17.55
C ASN A 140 11.50 -10.97 17.45
N GLN A 141 10.52 -11.39 16.67
CA GLN A 141 10.19 -12.81 16.44
C GLN A 141 11.15 -13.49 15.48
N GLN A 142 11.43 -12.87 14.33
CA GLN A 142 12.23 -13.47 13.26
C GLN A 142 13.74 -13.25 13.45
N ARG A 143 14.13 -12.17 14.17
CA ARG A 143 15.53 -11.78 14.42
C ARG A 143 16.41 -11.79 13.17
N PRO A 144 16.01 -11.09 12.09
CA PRO A 144 16.79 -11.09 10.87
C PRO A 144 18.20 -10.48 11.12
N PRO A 145 19.22 -10.89 10.34
CA PRO A 145 20.59 -10.40 10.52
C PRO A 145 20.78 -8.96 10.01
N PHE A 146 19.76 -8.37 9.39
CA PHE A 146 19.79 -7.02 8.83
C PHE A 146 18.90 -6.06 9.63
N PRO A 147 19.16 -4.74 9.53
CA PRO A 147 18.32 -3.73 10.17
C PRO A 147 16.91 -3.71 9.58
N VAL A 148 15.90 -3.65 10.44
CA VAL A 148 14.49 -3.54 10.06
C VAL A 148 13.95 -2.21 10.53
N GLY A 149 13.49 -1.38 9.61
CA GLY A 149 12.92 -0.07 9.92
C GLY A 149 12.31 0.60 8.70
N VAL A 150 11.45 1.56 8.96
CA VAL A 150 10.78 2.37 7.94
C VAL A 150 10.77 3.84 8.33
N SER A 151 10.82 4.69 7.33
CA SER A 151 10.51 6.12 7.44
C SER A 151 9.10 6.35 6.96
N ILE A 152 8.32 7.16 7.69
CA ILE A 152 6.90 7.34 7.45
C ILE A 152 6.58 8.83 7.45
N GLY A 153 5.93 9.29 6.38
CA GLY A 153 5.31 10.60 6.28
C GLY A 153 3.81 10.49 6.15
N VAL A 154 3.09 11.42 6.74
CA VAL A 154 1.64 11.46 6.75
C VAL A 154 1.14 12.83 6.33
N ALA A 155 0.14 12.86 5.46
CA ALA A 155 -0.58 14.08 5.10
C ALA A 155 -2.07 13.80 4.96
N THR A 156 -2.91 14.73 5.41
CA THR A 156 -4.37 14.67 5.21
C THR A 156 -4.80 15.62 4.11
N TYR A 157 -5.89 15.30 3.42
CA TYR A 157 -6.50 16.20 2.46
C TYR A 157 -6.85 17.56 3.09
N ARG A 158 -7.43 17.55 4.30
CA ARG A 158 -7.85 18.76 5.01
C ARG A 158 -6.68 19.66 5.38
N GLU A 159 -5.59 19.07 5.83
CA GLU A 159 -4.36 19.78 6.20
C GLU A 159 -3.70 20.43 4.98
N PHE A 160 -3.62 19.69 3.87
CA PHE A 160 -3.11 20.24 2.62
C PHE A 160 -3.96 21.45 2.16
N LEU A 161 -5.29 21.32 2.21
CA LEU A 161 -6.20 22.40 1.85
C LEU A 161 -6.03 23.63 2.76
N ALA A 162 -5.84 23.44 4.06
CA ALA A 162 -5.64 24.54 5.01
C ALA A 162 -4.30 25.27 4.82
N GLY A 163 -3.26 24.58 4.35
CA GLY A 163 -1.96 25.17 4.03
C GLY A 163 -1.90 25.87 2.68
N THR A 164 -2.94 25.75 1.85
CA THR A 164 -3.00 26.37 0.53
C THR A 164 -3.67 27.75 0.64
N SER A 165 -3.03 28.82 0.11
CA SER A 165 -3.58 30.19 0.13
C SER A 165 -4.93 30.27 -0.61
N ASP A 166 -5.83 31.18 -0.17
CA ASP A 166 -7.18 31.36 -0.71
C ASP A 166 -7.23 31.53 -2.24
N SER A 167 -6.21 32.11 -2.82
CA SER A 167 -6.09 32.31 -4.27
C SER A 167 -5.82 31.02 -5.06
N ALA A 168 -5.40 29.94 -4.40
CA ALA A 168 -5.06 28.66 -5.01
C ALA A 168 -6.06 27.54 -4.66
N ARG A 169 -7.22 27.88 -4.11
CA ARG A 169 -8.30 26.92 -3.77
C ARG A 169 -8.96 26.34 -5.02
N GLY A 170 -8.16 25.69 -5.86
CA GLY A 170 -8.60 24.85 -6.95
C GLY A 170 -9.00 23.44 -6.47
N ILE A 171 -9.18 22.55 -7.43
CA ILE A 171 -9.35 21.12 -7.15
C ILE A 171 -8.02 20.58 -6.63
N VAL A 172 -8.02 20.03 -5.41
CA VAL A 172 -6.87 19.33 -4.84
C VAL A 172 -6.89 17.89 -5.32
N TYR A 173 -5.81 17.46 -5.94
CA TYR A 173 -5.64 16.09 -6.39
C TYR A 173 -4.85 15.28 -5.36
N SER A 174 -5.11 13.99 -5.30
CA SER A 174 -4.41 13.04 -4.41
C SER A 174 -2.89 13.09 -4.57
N SER A 175 -2.39 13.37 -5.77
CA SER A 175 -0.95 13.54 -6.06
C SER A 175 -0.28 14.65 -5.24
N GLN A 176 -1.00 15.72 -4.93
CA GLN A 176 -0.49 16.83 -4.12
C GLN A 176 -0.39 16.44 -2.63
N VAL A 177 -1.36 15.68 -2.13
CA VAL A 177 -1.34 15.14 -0.76
C VAL A 177 -0.24 14.09 -0.62
N ILE A 178 -0.03 13.25 -1.64
CA ILE A 178 1.07 12.28 -1.69
C ILE A 178 2.42 13.00 -1.63
N LYS A 179 2.60 14.07 -2.39
CA LYS A 179 3.84 14.84 -2.37
C LYS A 179 4.15 15.40 -0.97
N LEU A 180 3.16 15.93 -0.28
CA LEU A 180 3.34 16.40 1.10
C LEU A 180 3.69 15.27 2.06
N ALA A 181 3.07 14.09 1.89
CA ALA A 181 3.42 12.92 2.69
C ALA A 181 4.84 12.43 2.40
N ASP A 182 5.28 12.43 1.16
CA ASP A 182 6.65 12.08 0.74
C ASP A 182 7.69 13.05 1.36
N GLU A 183 7.46 14.36 1.29
CA GLU A 183 8.33 15.37 1.93
C GLU A 183 8.50 15.09 3.43
N ARG A 184 7.43 14.77 4.15
CA ARG A 184 7.47 14.41 5.58
C ARG A 184 8.14 13.07 5.85
N MET A 185 7.97 12.10 4.97
CA MET A 185 8.70 10.82 5.06
C MET A 185 10.21 11.08 4.93
N TYR A 186 10.61 11.95 4.03
CA TYR A 186 12.03 12.33 3.89
C TYR A 186 12.57 13.04 5.15
N GLU A 187 11.77 13.90 5.79
CA GLU A 187 12.13 14.53 7.08
C GLU A 187 12.32 13.47 8.18
N ASP A 188 11.41 12.49 8.30
CA ASP A 188 11.53 11.37 9.23
C ASP A 188 12.80 10.54 8.94
N LYS A 189 13.10 10.30 7.66
CA LYS A 189 14.32 9.60 7.23
C LYS A 189 15.60 10.34 7.65
N MET A 190 15.62 11.66 7.50
CA MET A 190 16.75 12.50 7.91
C MET A 190 16.90 12.56 9.42
N ALA A 191 15.80 12.63 10.18
CA ALA A 191 15.82 12.62 11.65
C ALA A 191 16.39 11.30 12.18
N GLN A 192 16.02 10.17 11.59
CA GLN A 192 16.52 8.84 11.97
C GLN A 192 18.04 8.66 11.67
N ARG A 193 18.57 9.31 10.62
CA ARG A 193 20.01 9.29 10.30
C ARG A 193 20.87 10.09 11.28
N LYS A 194 20.31 11.13 11.92
CA LYS A 194 21.03 11.98 12.88
C LYS A 194 21.03 11.40 14.31
N GLY A 195 20.39 10.28 14.57
CA GLY A 195 20.37 9.60 15.86
C GLY A 195 21.74 9.01 16.22
N PRO A 196 22.06 8.76 17.52
CA PRO A 196 23.41 8.41 18.01
C PRO A 196 23.98 7.06 17.53
N GLY A 197 23.38 6.42 16.53
CA GLY A 197 23.82 5.12 15.99
C GLY A 197 24.57 5.14 14.66
N ASP A 198 24.70 6.27 13.97
CA ASP A 198 25.27 6.34 12.60
C ASP A 198 26.67 6.98 12.53
N MET A 199 27.35 7.11 13.69
CA MET A 199 28.77 7.52 13.76
C MET A 199 29.70 6.32 13.99
N ARG A 200 29.58 5.28 13.11
CA ARG A 200 30.65 4.28 12.96
C ARG A 200 30.70 3.76 11.54
#